data_78271c20b6d2dc5bd961475b4b6d7877
#
_entry.id   78271c20b6d2dc5bd961475b4b6d7877
#
_cell.length_a   1.000
_cell.length_b   1.000
_cell.length_c   1.000
_cell.angle_alpha   90.00
_cell.angle_beta   90.00
_cell.angle_gamma   90.00
#
_symmetry.space_group_name_H-M   'P 1'
#
loop_
_entity.id
_entity.type
_entity.pdbx_description
1 polymer ?
#
loop_
_entity_poly.entity_id
_entity_poly.type
_entity_poly.pdbx_seq_one_letter_code
_entity_poly.pdbx_strand_id
1 'polypeptide(L)'
;MGCDEEPIRIPITDIFDLHSVQPKEVEAIVEAYLEEANRLGLKALRIIHGRGIGVQREIVRAVLARTPFVLSYQDAPAEAGGWGATVVTLR
;
A
#
# COMPACT_ATOMS: atom_id res chain seq x y z
N MET A 1 -18.00 -21.64 15.85
CA MET A 1 -17.66 -21.46 15.62
C MET A 1 -17.23 -21.02 15.10
N GLY A 2 -16.99 -20.80 14.97
CA GLY A 2 -16.58 -20.60 14.45
C GLY A 2 -16.13 -20.04 14.00
N CYS A 3 -16.07 -19.82 13.94
CA CYS A 3 -15.65 -19.40 13.48
C CYS A 3 -14.93 -19.05 13.16
N ASP A 4 -14.67 -19.12 13.19
CA ASP A 4 -13.85 -18.86 12.82
C ASP A 4 -13.21 -19.21 11.99
N GLU A 5 -13.44 -19.58 11.70
CA GLU A 5 -12.91 -20.01 10.90
C GLU A 5 -12.95 -19.51 9.74
N GLU A 6 -12.83 -18.58 9.85
CA GLU A 6 -12.65 -17.93 8.75
C GLU A 6 -11.57 -18.50 8.01
N PRO A 7 -11.71 -18.76 6.81
CA PRO A 7 -10.69 -19.34 6.03
C PRO A 7 -9.57 -18.37 5.90
N ILE A 8 -8.74 -18.50 5.00
CA ILE A 8 -7.66 -17.69 4.85
C ILE A 8 -8.06 -16.30 4.63
N ARG A 9 -7.76 -15.46 5.56
CA ARG A 9 -8.12 -14.12 5.45
C ARG A 9 -6.86 -13.33 5.62
N ILE A 10 -6.48 -12.57 4.63
CA ILE A 10 -5.33 -11.72 4.73
C ILE A 10 -5.77 -10.41 5.32
N PRO A 11 -5.35 -10.10 6.53
CA PRO A 11 -5.83 -8.87 7.16
C PRO A 11 -5.31 -7.64 6.42
N ILE A 12 -6.13 -6.63 6.32
CA ILE A 12 -5.72 -5.34 5.80
C ILE A 12 -5.13 -4.57 6.95
N THR A 13 -3.85 -4.25 6.85
CA THR A 13 -3.17 -3.52 7.89
C THR A 13 -2.60 -2.25 7.30
N ASP A 14 -1.96 -1.46 8.14
CA ASP A 14 -1.35 -0.22 7.69
C ASP A 14 -0.01 -0.43 7.01
N ILE A 15 0.44 -1.68 6.87
CA ILE A 15 1.68 -1.98 6.17
C ILE A 15 1.36 -2.96 5.06
N PHE A 16 1.71 -2.59 3.84
CA PHE A 16 1.42 -3.42 2.68
C PHE A 16 2.70 -3.66 1.88
N ASP A 17 3.15 -4.91 1.86
CA ASP A 17 4.40 -5.27 1.20
C ASP A 17 4.07 -5.86 -0.16
N LEU A 18 4.47 -5.18 -1.21
CA LEU A 18 4.22 -5.66 -2.57
C LEU A 18 5.50 -5.82 -3.37
N HIS A 19 6.65 -5.89 -2.70
CA HIS A 19 7.91 -5.91 -3.42
C HIS A 19 8.05 -7.14 -4.33
N SER A 20 7.33 -8.22 -4.06
CA SER A 20 7.39 -9.41 -4.91
C SER A 20 6.25 -9.48 -5.92
N VAL A 21 5.39 -8.48 -5.97
CA VAL A 21 4.30 -8.44 -6.92
C VAL A 21 4.83 -8.00 -8.28
N GLN A 22 4.36 -8.63 -9.34
CA GLN A 22 4.82 -8.25 -10.67
C GLN A 22 4.34 -6.86 -11.04
N PRO A 23 5.17 -6.08 -11.72
CA PRO A 23 4.80 -4.69 -12.02
C PRO A 23 3.46 -4.54 -12.71
N LYS A 24 3.11 -5.47 -13.59
CA LYS A 24 1.85 -5.34 -14.33
C LYS A 24 0.63 -5.48 -13.43
N GLU A 25 0.79 -5.99 -12.21
CA GLU A 25 -0.32 -6.17 -11.29
C GLU A 25 -0.36 -5.15 -10.18
N VAL A 26 0.69 -4.33 -10.07
CA VAL A 26 0.80 -3.41 -8.95
C VAL A 26 -0.32 -2.39 -8.94
N GLU A 27 -0.66 -1.85 -10.10
CA GLU A 27 -1.67 -0.80 -10.16
C GLU A 27 -3.00 -1.26 -9.57
N ALA A 28 -3.49 -2.42 -10.03
CA ALA A 28 -4.78 -2.91 -9.58
C ALA A 28 -4.74 -3.29 -8.10
N ILE A 29 -3.64 -3.87 -7.67
CA ILE A 29 -3.51 -4.29 -6.27
C ILE A 29 -3.46 -3.08 -5.35
N VAL A 30 -2.72 -2.05 -5.73
CA VAL A 30 -2.64 -0.85 -4.90
C VAL A 30 -3.99 -0.15 -4.83
N GLU A 31 -4.70 -0.07 -5.96
CA GLU A 31 -6.02 0.53 -5.95
C GLU A 31 -6.95 -0.19 -5.00
N ALA A 32 -6.96 -1.52 -5.05
CA ALA A 32 -7.83 -2.30 -4.19
C ALA A 32 -7.44 -2.12 -2.72
N TYR A 33 -6.15 -2.09 -2.43
CA TYR A 33 -5.68 -1.91 -1.06
C TYR A 33 -6.11 -0.54 -0.52
N LEU A 34 -5.95 0.50 -1.33
CA LEU A 34 -6.31 1.84 -0.88
C LEU A 34 -7.80 1.95 -0.59
N GLU A 35 -8.64 1.36 -1.43
CA GLU A 35 -10.07 1.41 -1.21
C GLU A 35 -10.45 0.69 0.07
N GLU A 36 -9.87 -0.48 0.32
CA GLU A 36 -10.17 -1.20 1.54
C GLU A 36 -9.66 -0.46 2.76
N ALA A 37 -8.46 0.10 2.68
CA ALA A 37 -7.91 0.85 3.80
C ALA A 37 -8.79 2.06 4.13
N ASN A 38 -9.27 2.74 3.10
CA ASN A 38 -10.14 3.88 3.29
C ASN A 38 -11.47 3.45 3.93
N ARG A 39 -12.01 2.34 3.47
CA ARG A 39 -13.26 1.81 4.01
C ARG A 39 -13.12 1.43 5.47
N LEU A 40 -11.95 0.91 5.85
CA LEU A 40 -11.71 0.51 7.23
C LEU A 40 -11.29 1.66 8.13
N GLY A 41 -11.15 2.85 7.56
CA GLY A 41 -10.82 4.01 8.38
C GLY A 41 -9.35 4.16 8.69
N LEU A 42 -8.48 3.48 7.99
CA LEU A 42 -7.05 3.63 8.20
C LEU A 42 -6.62 5.00 7.69
N LYS A 43 -5.76 5.66 8.43
CA LYS A 43 -5.35 7.01 8.08
C LYS A 43 -3.88 7.11 7.67
N ALA A 44 -3.06 6.19 8.11
CA ALA A 44 -1.64 6.21 7.79
C ALA A 44 -1.23 4.84 7.31
N LEU A 45 -0.62 4.78 6.13
CA LEU A 45 -0.26 3.52 5.50
C LEU A 45 1.20 3.55 5.12
N ARG A 46 1.81 2.36 5.00
CA ARG A 46 3.16 2.25 4.47
C ARG A 46 3.14 1.16 3.42
N ILE A 47 3.48 1.52 2.19
CA ILE A 47 3.51 0.59 1.07
C ILE A 47 4.97 0.30 0.75
N ILE A 48 5.36 -0.96 0.90
CA ILE A 48 6.74 -1.38 0.67
C ILE A 48 6.82 -1.92 -0.76
N HIS A 49 7.43 -1.15 -1.64
CA HIS A 49 7.56 -1.55 -3.06
C HIS A 49 8.96 -2.03 -3.39
N GLY A 50 9.89 -1.91 -2.46
CA GLY A 50 11.24 -2.33 -2.70
C GLY A 50 12.04 -1.25 -3.40
N ARG A 51 13.35 -1.44 -3.46
CA ARG A 51 14.21 -0.45 -4.07
C ARG A 51 14.44 -0.70 -5.55
N GLY A 52 14.73 -1.90 -5.93
CA GLY A 52 14.85 -2.29 -7.31
C GLY A 52 15.23 -1.16 -8.24
N ILE A 53 14.65 -1.17 -9.43
CA ILE A 53 14.89 -0.12 -10.41
C ILE A 53 13.82 0.97 -10.37
N GLY A 54 12.97 0.93 -9.37
CA GLY A 54 11.99 1.98 -9.17
C GLY A 54 10.70 1.85 -9.95
N VAL A 55 10.51 0.76 -10.68
CA VAL A 55 9.31 0.60 -11.49
C VAL A 55 8.06 0.55 -10.61
N GLN A 56 8.10 -0.28 -9.58
CA GLN A 56 6.94 -0.40 -8.70
C GLN A 56 6.68 0.88 -7.93
N ARG A 57 7.76 1.56 -7.52
CA ARG A 57 7.62 2.83 -6.83
C ARG A 57 6.90 3.85 -7.70
N GLU A 58 7.26 3.91 -8.99
CA GLU A 58 6.61 4.84 -9.89
C GLU A 58 5.14 4.51 -10.08
N ILE A 59 4.81 3.23 -10.21
CA ILE A 59 3.42 2.82 -10.37
C ILE A 59 2.61 3.18 -9.14
N VAL A 60 3.16 2.91 -7.97
CA VAL A 60 2.49 3.23 -6.71
C VAL A 60 2.22 4.72 -6.63
N ARG A 61 3.21 5.54 -6.94
CA ARG A 61 3.04 6.99 -6.85
C ARG A 61 2.03 7.51 -7.85
N ALA A 62 1.98 6.93 -9.03
CA ALA A 62 0.98 7.33 -10.02
C ALA A 62 -0.44 7.04 -9.51
N VAL A 63 -0.64 5.89 -8.87
CA VAL A 63 -1.93 5.56 -8.30
C VAL A 63 -2.29 6.51 -7.17
N LEU A 64 -1.33 6.79 -6.30
CA LEU A 64 -1.58 7.68 -5.16
C LEU A 64 -1.94 9.09 -5.64
N ALA A 65 -1.27 9.55 -6.68
CA ALA A 65 -1.50 10.91 -7.17
C ALA A 65 -2.91 11.11 -7.71
N ARG A 66 -3.54 10.05 -8.18
CA ARG A 66 -4.88 10.17 -8.76
C ARG A 66 -5.99 9.71 -7.84
N THR A 67 -5.66 9.28 -6.62
CA THR A 67 -6.67 8.77 -5.69
C THR A 67 -7.19 9.91 -4.83
N PRO A 68 -8.48 10.22 -4.92
CA PRO A 68 -9.01 11.46 -4.28
C PRO A 68 -8.89 11.48 -2.76
N PHE A 69 -8.93 10.33 -2.11
CA PHE A 69 -8.88 10.33 -0.65
C PHE A 69 -7.46 10.21 -0.11
N VAL A 70 -6.45 10.23 -0.96
CA VAL A 70 -5.07 10.29 -0.52
C VAL A 70 -4.71 11.75 -0.27
N LEU A 71 -4.35 12.05 0.98
CA LEU A 71 -4.03 13.41 1.36
C LEU A 71 -2.59 13.77 0.99
N SER A 72 -1.66 12.86 1.26
CA SER A 72 -0.27 13.08 0.91
C SER A 72 0.49 11.76 0.92
N TYR A 73 1.66 11.76 0.32
CA TYR A 73 2.54 10.60 0.35
C TYR A 73 3.98 11.07 0.19
N GLN A 74 4.91 10.30 0.73
CA GLN A 74 6.32 10.63 0.64
C GLN A 74 7.15 9.39 0.95
N ASP A 75 8.46 9.48 0.71
CA ASP A 75 9.36 8.37 1.05
C ASP A 75 9.30 8.12 2.54
N ALA A 76 9.41 6.85 2.92
CA ALA A 76 9.46 6.50 4.32
C ALA A 76 10.78 6.97 4.93
N PRO A 77 10.82 7.21 6.24
CA PRO A 77 12.10 7.50 6.90
C PRO A 77 13.06 6.31 6.76
N ALA A 78 14.33 6.55 6.90
CA ALA A 78 15.33 5.52 6.70
C ALA A 78 15.06 4.29 7.55
N GLU A 79 14.63 4.49 8.79
CA GLU A 79 14.38 3.37 9.70
C GLU A 79 13.09 2.61 9.35
N ALA A 80 12.28 3.14 8.47
CA ALA A 80 11.02 2.52 8.08
C ALA A 80 11.01 2.10 6.62
N GLY A 81 12.18 1.91 6.01
CA GLY A 81 12.27 1.42 4.65
C GLY A 81 12.87 2.42 3.68
N GLY A 82 12.93 3.68 4.04
CA GLY A 82 13.55 4.70 3.20
C GLY A 82 12.96 4.72 1.81
N TRP A 83 13.82 4.73 0.83
CA TRP A 83 13.44 4.84 -0.56
C TRP A 83 12.63 3.63 -1.05
N GLY A 84 12.73 2.51 -0.34
CA GLY A 84 12.00 1.29 -0.72
C GLY A 84 10.58 1.23 -0.24
N ALA A 85 10.09 2.26 0.42
CA ALA A 85 8.72 2.30 0.93
C ALA A 85 8.17 3.71 0.82
N THR A 86 6.84 3.81 0.70
CA THR A 86 6.16 5.11 0.65
C THR A 86 5.15 5.15 1.79
N VAL A 87 5.19 6.22 2.57
CA VAL A 87 4.19 6.43 3.60
C VAL A 87 3.09 7.30 3.02
N VAL A 88 1.85 6.95 3.33
CA VAL A 88 0.67 7.57 2.74
C VAL A 88 -0.24 8.03 3.86
N THR A 89 -0.79 9.21 3.70
CA THR A 89 -1.79 9.73 4.63
C THR A 89 -3.12 9.82 3.90
N LEU A 90 -4.15 9.24 4.49
CA LEU A 90 -5.50 9.29 3.92
C LEU A 90 -6.33 10.33 4.65
N ARG A 91 -7.38 10.80 3.98
CA ARG A 91 -8.27 11.79 4.60
C ARG A 91 -9.06 11.24 5.77
#